data_1cd97cb7e37c07c24e183f770f4eb3e7
#
_entry.id   1cd97cb7e37c07c24e183f770f4eb3e7
#
_cell.length_a   1.000
_cell.length_b   1.000
_cell.length_c   1.000
_cell.angle_alpha   90.00
_cell.angle_beta   90.00
_cell.angle_gamma   90.00
#
_symmetry.space_group_name_H-M   'P 1'
#
loop_
_entity.id
_entity.type
_entity.pdbx_description
1 polymer ?
#
loop_
_entity_poly.entity_id
_entity_poly.type
_entity_poly.pdbx_seq_one_letter_code
_entity_poly.pdbx_strand_id
1 'polypeptide(L)'
;MRLHPVHPSLGSLRRFDSLGPIAAMVDRRSHRSVHEFSLRLFDAGLASAELMACYLGLELGLYRVLREVGPTTAAQVARHADLNPRMTREWLEQQTVAGIVTVDGEGDKPQDRRFALPDEHAEALLDEDSEHWIAPLVVMPIGGIAAVLPQLVDAYRTGEGLPYAAYGEAMRGGQAGLNGGVYKHHLPGWISRYMPDIDARLRVPGAAIADIACGSGLSTLALARMFPDAQVHGVDLDDASIADARDNLATAGSDLAGRVRFTAGNASDEPLTASYLLVCLFDALHDMAAPVEVLRACRRMLAPGGVVLLMEPSVGERFTATPPDSERFHYAVSVLHCLPVGMSETPSAATGTVMRPETVRGYAREAGFDTWVIDVGHPFHRLYRLTPSPESPVPRVVSTLPDRK
;
A
#
# COMPACT_ATOMS: atom_id res chain seq x y z
N MET A 1 -2.96 11.33 -58.15
CA MET A 1 -2.39 11.98 -56.98
C MET A 1 -3.02 11.30 -55.78
N ARG A 2 -2.34 10.29 -55.21
CA ARG A 2 -2.87 9.45 -54.11
C ARG A 2 -2.41 10.06 -52.80
N LEU A 3 -3.32 10.44 -51.93
CA LEU A 3 -3.07 10.87 -50.57
C LEU A 3 -2.99 9.62 -49.68
N HIS A 4 -1.83 9.36 -49.07
CA HIS A 4 -1.67 8.37 -48.02
C HIS A 4 -2.22 8.93 -46.69
N PRO A 5 -2.91 8.12 -45.89
CA PRO A 5 -3.27 8.51 -44.53
C PRO A 5 -2.03 8.42 -43.61
N VAL A 6 -1.77 9.53 -42.94
CA VAL A 6 -0.75 9.60 -41.87
C VAL A 6 -1.40 9.08 -40.60
N HIS A 7 -0.95 7.92 -40.10
CA HIS A 7 -1.24 7.45 -38.76
C HIS A 7 -0.47 8.30 -37.75
N PRO A 8 -1.09 8.84 -36.70
CA PRO A 8 -0.35 9.38 -35.57
C PRO A 8 0.21 8.22 -34.75
N SER A 9 1.51 8.11 -34.70
CA SER A 9 2.23 7.20 -33.83
C SER A 9 1.93 7.53 -32.36
N LEU A 10 1.41 6.55 -31.64
CA LEU A 10 1.37 6.52 -30.19
C LEU A 10 2.80 6.75 -29.64
N GLY A 11 2.99 7.89 -28.99
CA GLY A 11 4.23 8.28 -28.36
C GLY A 11 4.57 7.31 -27.22
N SER A 12 5.62 6.60 -27.45
CA SER A 12 6.49 5.80 -26.57
C SER A 12 6.20 5.87 -25.08
N LEU A 13 5.71 4.77 -24.52
CA LEU A 13 6.04 4.31 -23.19
C LEU A 13 7.57 4.32 -23.05
N ARG A 14 8.10 5.22 -22.24
CA ARG A 14 9.53 5.26 -21.94
C ARG A 14 9.88 4.03 -21.13
N ARG A 15 10.66 3.16 -21.76
CA ARG A 15 11.40 2.08 -21.12
C ARG A 15 12.26 2.66 -19.99
N PHE A 16 12.27 1.99 -18.87
CA PHE A 16 13.29 2.15 -17.84
C PHE A 16 14.60 1.55 -18.37
N ASP A 17 15.36 2.32 -19.11
CA ASP A 17 16.74 1.99 -19.46
C ASP A 17 17.70 2.97 -18.80
N SER A 18 18.64 2.37 -18.09
CA SER A 18 19.84 2.87 -17.45
C SER A 18 20.36 4.25 -17.86
N LEU A 19 20.64 5.06 -16.85
CA LEU A 19 21.69 6.10 -16.71
C LEU A 19 22.45 6.48 -17.97
N GLY A 20 22.09 7.61 -18.54
CA GLY A 20 22.87 8.39 -19.50
C GLY A 20 22.69 9.90 -19.21
N PRO A 21 23.57 10.78 -19.70
CA PRO A 21 24.11 11.93 -18.98
C PRO A 21 23.12 13.07 -18.75
N ILE A 22 23.34 13.77 -17.64
CA ILE A 22 22.76 15.03 -17.20
C ILE A 22 22.73 16.05 -18.35
N ALA A 23 21.62 16.09 -19.08
CA ALA A 23 21.30 17.19 -19.98
C ALA A 23 20.27 18.08 -19.27
N ALA A 24 20.67 19.31 -19.01
CA ALA A 24 19.92 20.46 -18.50
C ALA A 24 18.43 20.18 -18.22
N MET A 25 18.09 19.90 -16.95
CA MET A 25 16.73 20.02 -16.46
C MET A 25 16.34 21.51 -16.54
N VAL A 26 15.78 21.90 -17.67
CA VAL A 26 14.99 23.13 -17.72
C VAL A 26 13.87 22.95 -16.71
N ASP A 27 13.79 23.86 -15.76
CA ASP A 27 12.74 23.95 -14.76
C ASP A 27 11.35 24.00 -15.45
N ARG A 28 10.77 22.80 -15.68
CA ARG A 28 9.47 22.66 -16.36
C ARG A 28 8.28 23.09 -15.49
N ARG A 29 8.49 23.59 -14.28
CA ARG A 29 7.44 23.97 -13.34
C ARG A 29 7.32 25.48 -13.12
N SER A 30 8.33 26.27 -13.44
CA SER A 30 8.23 27.73 -13.38
C SER A 30 7.51 28.21 -14.63
N HIS A 31 6.29 28.70 -14.46
CA HIS A 31 5.49 29.43 -15.46
C HIS A 31 4.98 28.67 -16.69
N ARG A 32 4.17 27.61 -16.47
CA ARG A 32 3.32 27.10 -17.54
C ARG A 32 2.34 28.18 -17.96
N SER A 33 2.12 28.34 -19.27
CA SER A 33 1.02 29.15 -19.77
C SER A 33 -0.33 28.64 -19.23
N VAL A 34 -1.33 29.48 -19.21
CA VAL A 34 -2.71 29.08 -18.82
C VAL A 34 -3.17 27.87 -19.64
N HIS A 35 -2.86 27.85 -20.92
CA HIS A 35 -3.21 26.76 -21.83
C HIS A 35 -2.53 25.43 -21.42
N GLU A 36 -1.21 25.42 -21.20
CA GLU A 36 -0.49 24.21 -20.78
C GLU A 36 -0.96 23.68 -19.43
N PHE A 37 -1.29 24.58 -18.50
CA PHE A 37 -1.83 24.18 -17.21
C PHE A 37 -3.24 23.59 -17.35
N SER A 38 -4.08 24.16 -18.19
CA SER A 38 -5.43 23.66 -18.47
C SER A 38 -5.39 22.27 -19.12
N LEU A 39 -4.50 22.04 -20.09
CA LEU A 39 -4.30 20.72 -20.70
C LEU A 39 -3.84 19.69 -19.66
N ARG A 40 -2.91 20.03 -18.81
CA ARG A 40 -2.48 19.13 -17.72
C ARG A 40 -3.63 18.73 -16.80
N LEU A 41 -4.53 19.66 -16.45
CA LEU A 41 -5.69 19.34 -15.62
C LEU A 41 -6.73 18.51 -16.38
N PHE A 42 -6.87 18.74 -17.68
CA PHE A 42 -7.73 17.92 -18.54
C PHE A 42 -7.22 16.48 -18.60
N ASP A 43 -5.90 16.25 -18.81
CA ASP A 43 -5.30 14.93 -18.84
C ASP A 43 -5.49 14.19 -17.50
N ALA A 44 -5.32 14.91 -16.38
CA ALA A 44 -5.55 14.35 -15.05
C ALA A 44 -7.05 14.00 -14.82
N GLY A 45 -7.96 14.84 -15.31
CA GLY A 45 -9.39 14.59 -15.25
C GLY A 45 -9.82 13.40 -16.10
N LEU A 46 -9.25 13.27 -17.32
CA LEU A 46 -9.48 12.12 -18.19
C LEU A 46 -9.01 10.83 -17.54
N ALA A 47 -7.76 10.78 -17.06
CA ALA A 47 -7.21 9.61 -16.36
C ALA A 47 -8.04 9.23 -15.11
N SER A 48 -8.52 10.23 -14.36
CA SER A 48 -9.40 10.00 -13.21
C SER A 48 -10.74 9.37 -13.62
N ALA A 49 -11.36 9.84 -14.73
CA ALA A 49 -12.61 9.29 -15.25
C ALA A 49 -12.41 7.84 -15.74
N GLU A 50 -11.30 7.56 -16.40
CA GLU A 50 -10.93 6.20 -16.83
C GLU A 50 -10.73 5.26 -15.64
N LEU A 51 -10.04 5.69 -14.57
CA LEU A 51 -9.91 4.90 -13.34
C LEU A 51 -11.26 4.63 -12.65
N MET A 52 -12.19 5.59 -12.65
CA MET A 52 -13.55 5.38 -12.15
C MET A 52 -14.30 4.32 -12.96
N ALA A 53 -14.13 4.32 -14.29
CA ALA A 53 -14.72 3.30 -15.16
C ALA A 53 -14.07 1.92 -14.94
N CYS A 54 -12.75 1.87 -14.69
CA CYS A 54 -12.06 0.64 -14.28
C CYS A 54 -12.61 0.11 -12.94
N TYR A 55 -12.80 0.97 -11.95
CA TYR A 55 -13.40 0.63 -10.67
C TYR A 55 -14.78 -0.05 -10.85
N LEU A 56 -15.64 0.53 -11.69
CA LEU A 56 -16.92 -0.10 -12.03
C LEU A 56 -16.75 -1.50 -12.62
N GLY A 57 -15.74 -1.69 -13.49
CA GLY A 57 -15.44 -2.99 -14.10
C GLY A 57 -14.98 -4.04 -13.10
N LEU A 58 -14.18 -3.64 -12.11
CA LEU A 58 -13.74 -4.50 -11.01
C LEU A 58 -14.90 -4.87 -10.09
N GLU A 59 -15.66 -3.89 -9.60
CA GLU A 59 -16.80 -4.08 -8.70
C GLU A 59 -17.91 -4.95 -9.30
N LEU A 60 -18.20 -4.76 -10.60
CA LEU A 60 -19.23 -5.51 -11.31
C LEU A 60 -18.71 -6.85 -11.86
N GLY A 61 -17.44 -7.19 -11.66
CA GLY A 61 -16.83 -8.43 -12.16
C GLY A 61 -16.72 -8.53 -13.68
N LEU A 62 -16.82 -7.40 -14.40
CA LEU A 62 -16.88 -7.39 -15.87
C LEU A 62 -15.59 -7.90 -16.52
N TYR A 63 -14.44 -7.63 -15.94
CA TYR A 63 -13.16 -8.16 -16.42
C TYR A 63 -13.06 -9.68 -16.24
N ARG A 64 -13.58 -10.23 -15.14
CA ARG A 64 -13.66 -11.70 -14.91
C ARG A 64 -14.53 -12.35 -15.97
N VAL A 65 -15.71 -11.79 -16.24
CA VAL A 65 -16.59 -12.27 -17.30
C VAL A 65 -15.88 -12.27 -18.66
N LEU A 66 -15.21 -11.18 -19.04
CA LEU A 66 -14.47 -11.09 -20.30
C LEU A 66 -13.36 -12.15 -20.39
N ARG A 67 -12.62 -12.39 -19.30
CA ARG A 67 -11.59 -13.43 -19.22
C ARG A 67 -12.18 -14.85 -19.41
N GLU A 68 -13.32 -15.13 -18.78
CA GLU A 68 -13.95 -16.45 -18.80
C GLU A 68 -14.58 -16.80 -20.14
N VAL A 69 -15.27 -15.83 -20.78
CA VAL A 69 -16.02 -16.12 -22.01
C VAL A 69 -15.24 -15.85 -23.29
N GLY A 70 -14.08 -15.16 -23.19
CA GLY A 70 -13.29 -14.77 -24.34
C GLY A 70 -13.99 -13.69 -25.20
N PRO A 71 -13.61 -13.55 -26.50
CA PRO A 71 -14.21 -12.54 -27.37
C PRO A 71 -15.72 -12.71 -27.50
N THR A 72 -16.50 -11.71 -27.05
CA THR A 72 -17.94 -11.82 -26.88
C THR A 72 -18.67 -10.50 -27.11
N THR A 73 -19.98 -10.54 -27.37
CA THR A 73 -20.78 -9.31 -27.57
C THR A 73 -21.21 -8.70 -26.25
N ALA A 74 -21.49 -7.39 -26.25
CA ALA A 74 -21.98 -6.67 -25.09
C ALA A 74 -23.24 -7.29 -24.47
N ALA A 75 -24.14 -7.81 -25.29
CA ALA A 75 -25.34 -8.49 -24.83
C ALA A 75 -25.02 -9.82 -24.10
N GLN A 76 -23.95 -10.51 -24.49
CA GLN A 76 -23.49 -11.72 -23.80
C GLN A 76 -22.84 -11.38 -22.47
N VAL A 77 -21.95 -10.37 -22.42
CA VAL A 77 -21.36 -9.90 -21.16
C VAL A 77 -22.46 -9.48 -20.17
N ALA A 78 -23.42 -8.67 -20.62
CA ALA A 78 -24.53 -8.23 -19.80
C ALA A 78 -25.34 -9.40 -19.18
N ARG A 79 -25.59 -10.45 -19.98
CA ARG A 79 -26.29 -11.64 -19.48
C ARG A 79 -25.49 -12.42 -18.44
N HIS A 80 -24.16 -12.56 -18.65
CA HIS A 80 -23.30 -13.30 -17.70
C HIS A 80 -23.15 -12.55 -16.37
N ALA A 81 -23.13 -11.22 -16.43
CA ALA A 81 -22.97 -10.36 -15.26
C ALA A 81 -24.33 -9.92 -14.63
N ASP A 82 -25.47 -10.33 -15.21
CA ASP A 82 -26.81 -9.88 -14.80
C ASP A 82 -26.96 -8.34 -14.79
N LEU A 83 -26.49 -7.69 -15.85
CA LEU A 83 -26.45 -6.22 -15.97
C LEU A 83 -27.30 -5.71 -17.14
N ASN A 84 -27.57 -4.40 -17.13
CA ASN A 84 -28.27 -3.73 -18.23
C ASN A 84 -27.45 -3.74 -19.52
N PRO A 85 -27.96 -4.29 -20.64
CA PRO A 85 -27.18 -4.44 -21.87
C PRO A 85 -26.73 -3.09 -22.49
N ARG A 86 -27.49 -2.02 -22.31
CA ARG A 86 -27.12 -0.70 -22.87
C ARG A 86 -25.96 -0.09 -22.09
N MET A 87 -26.00 -0.17 -20.74
CA MET A 87 -24.92 0.32 -19.88
C MET A 87 -23.65 -0.51 -20.06
N THR A 88 -23.77 -1.83 -20.12
CA THR A 88 -22.64 -2.74 -20.38
C THR A 88 -21.95 -2.42 -21.71
N ARG A 89 -22.74 -2.16 -22.78
CA ARG A 89 -22.16 -1.78 -24.07
C ARG A 89 -21.39 -0.44 -23.97
N GLU A 90 -21.96 0.57 -23.35
CA GLU A 90 -21.28 1.86 -23.16
C GLU A 90 -19.95 1.71 -22.41
N TRP A 91 -19.97 0.91 -21.35
CA TRP A 91 -18.76 0.62 -20.58
C TRP A 91 -17.70 -0.09 -21.43
N LEU A 92 -18.06 -1.13 -22.21
CA LEU A 92 -17.15 -1.83 -23.10
C LEU A 92 -16.56 -0.93 -24.17
N GLU A 93 -17.37 -0.07 -24.78
CA GLU A 93 -16.92 0.93 -25.75
C GLU A 93 -15.96 1.94 -25.10
N GLN A 94 -16.26 2.41 -23.88
CA GLN A 94 -15.38 3.28 -23.12
C GLN A 94 -14.05 2.58 -22.77
N GLN A 95 -14.08 1.33 -22.28
CA GLN A 95 -12.87 0.57 -21.98
C GLN A 95 -12.02 0.30 -23.24
N THR A 96 -12.66 0.20 -24.39
CA THR A 96 -11.97 0.06 -25.68
C THR A 96 -11.22 1.34 -26.06
N VAL A 97 -11.86 2.50 -25.94
CA VAL A 97 -11.21 3.78 -26.26
C VAL A 97 -10.15 4.18 -25.25
N ALA A 98 -10.25 3.66 -24.01
CA ALA A 98 -9.20 3.75 -22.98
C ALA A 98 -8.05 2.77 -23.21
N GLY A 99 -8.14 1.86 -24.19
CA GLY A 99 -7.09 0.90 -24.52
C GLY A 99 -6.99 -0.29 -23.54
N ILE A 100 -8.02 -0.55 -22.73
CA ILE A 100 -8.03 -1.64 -21.73
C ILE A 100 -8.63 -2.91 -22.32
N VAL A 101 -9.68 -2.78 -23.13
CA VAL A 101 -10.38 -3.88 -23.81
C VAL A 101 -10.14 -3.73 -25.32
N THR A 102 -10.02 -4.83 -26.04
CA THR A 102 -9.95 -4.85 -27.50
C THR A 102 -11.32 -5.13 -28.11
N VAL A 103 -11.51 -4.74 -29.38
CA VAL A 103 -12.74 -4.96 -30.11
C VAL A 103 -12.45 -5.47 -31.52
N ASP A 104 -13.19 -6.53 -31.93
CA ASP A 104 -13.32 -6.97 -33.30
C ASP A 104 -14.62 -6.45 -33.90
N GLY A 105 -14.61 -6.08 -35.19
CA GLY A 105 -15.77 -5.53 -35.85
C GLY A 105 -16.06 -4.07 -35.48
N GLU A 106 -15.02 -3.24 -35.38
CA GLU A 106 -15.15 -1.81 -35.04
C GLU A 106 -16.16 -1.08 -35.94
N GLY A 107 -16.17 -1.41 -37.22
CA GLY A 107 -17.12 -0.84 -38.21
C GLY A 107 -18.48 -1.53 -38.24
N ASP A 108 -18.69 -2.59 -37.50
CA ASP A 108 -19.95 -3.35 -37.50
C ASP A 108 -21.04 -2.64 -36.70
N LYS A 109 -22.26 -3.18 -36.80
CA LYS A 109 -23.35 -2.73 -35.97
C LYS A 109 -22.99 -2.92 -34.49
N PRO A 110 -23.37 -2.02 -33.58
CA PRO A 110 -22.96 -2.08 -32.16
C PRO A 110 -23.26 -3.41 -31.46
N GLN A 111 -24.33 -4.13 -31.88
CA GLN A 111 -24.70 -5.40 -31.28
C GLN A 111 -23.81 -6.57 -31.77
N ASP A 112 -23.08 -6.41 -32.86
CA ASP A 112 -22.28 -7.46 -33.48
C ASP A 112 -20.78 -7.37 -33.10
N ARG A 113 -20.37 -6.24 -32.53
CA ARG A 113 -19.00 -6.03 -32.03
C ARG A 113 -18.66 -7.04 -30.96
N ARG A 114 -17.43 -7.58 -31.02
CA ARG A 114 -16.92 -8.55 -30.04
C ARG A 114 -15.78 -7.93 -29.26
N PHE A 115 -15.91 -7.96 -27.95
CA PHE A 115 -14.95 -7.38 -26.99
C PHE A 115 -14.15 -8.50 -26.33
N ALA A 116 -12.87 -8.24 -26.08
CA ALA A 116 -11.99 -9.17 -25.37
C ALA A 116 -11.05 -8.40 -24.44
N LEU A 117 -10.77 -8.99 -23.27
CA LEU A 117 -9.71 -8.53 -22.37
C LEU A 117 -8.41 -9.23 -22.77
N PRO A 118 -7.33 -8.52 -23.16
CA PRO A 118 -6.02 -9.12 -23.41
C PRO A 118 -5.48 -9.86 -22.17
N ASP A 119 -4.75 -10.94 -22.37
CA ASP A 119 -4.23 -11.75 -21.25
C ASP A 119 -3.31 -10.95 -20.33
N GLU A 120 -2.47 -10.06 -20.87
CA GLU A 120 -1.59 -9.18 -20.11
C GLU A 120 -2.37 -8.18 -19.27
N HIS A 121 -3.51 -7.67 -19.76
CA HIS A 121 -4.38 -6.79 -19.00
C HIS A 121 -5.19 -7.58 -17.95
N ALA A 122 -5.57 -8.82 -18.27
CA ALA A 122 -6.21 -9.70 -17.31
C ALA A 122 -5.29 -10.07 -16.15
N GLU A 123 -3.99 -10.32 -16.41
CA GLU A 123 -2.98 -10.51 -15.37
C GLU A 123 -2.92 -9.29 -14.44
N ALA A 124 -2.75 -8.08 -15.00
CA ALA A 124 -2.63 -6.86 -14.22
C ALA A 124 -3.88 -6.50 -13.39
N LEU A 125 -5.07 -6.91 -13.84
CA LEU A 125 -6.33 -6.55 -13.18
C LEU A 125 -6.90 -7.66 -12.29
N LEU A 126 -6.58 -8.94 -12.54
CA LEU A 126 -7.29 -10.07 -11.94
C LEU A 126 -6.39 -11.08 -11.24
N ASP A 127 -5.08 -11.09 -11.52
CA ASP A 127 -4.16 -12.06 -10.94
C ASP A 127 -3.49 -11.50 -9.68
N GLU A 128 -4.09 -11.79 -8.52
CA GLU A 128 -3.60 -11.35 -7.20
C GLU A 128 -2.23 -11.94 -6.83
N ASP A 129 -1.79 -12.96 -7.55
CA ASP A 129 -0.49 -13.60 -7.36
C ASP A 129 0.62 -12.98 -8.22
N SER A 130 0.26 -12.18 -9.22
CA SER A 130 1.22 -11.50 -10.09
C SER A 130 1.88 -10.31 -9.37
N GLU A 131 3.20 -10.13 -9.61
CA GLU A 131 3.90 -8.91 -9.17
C GLU A 131 3.43 -7.64 -9.93
N HIS A 132 2.65 -7.82 -11.00
CA HIS A 132 2.07 -6.75 -11.81
C HIS A 132 0.61 -6.42 -11.45
N TRP A 133 0.05 -7.10 -10.46
CA TRP A 133 -1.32 -6.84 -10.05
C TRP A 133 -1.51 -5.42 -9.52
N ILE A 134 -2.30 -4.62 -10.23
CA ILE A 134 -2.45 -3.19 -9.98
C ILE A 134 -3.89 -2.78 -9.62
N ALA A 135 -4.85 -3.72 -9.66
CA ALA A 135 -6.25 -3.44 -9.32
C ALA A 135 -6.45 -2.71 -7.97
N PRO A 136 -5.68 -2.99 -6.91
CA PRO A 136 -5.77 -2.26 -5.65
C PRO A 136 -5.52 -0.75 -5.80
N LEU A 137 -4.65 -0.33 -6.72
CA LEU A 137 -4.41 1.08 -7.01
C LEU A 137 -5.62 1.77 -7.67
N VAL A 138 -6.55 1.01 -8.25
CA VAL A 138 -7.84 1.52 -8.75
C VAL A 138 -8.84 1.60 -7.60
N VAL A 139 -8.93 0.53 -6.79
CA VAL A 139 -9.94 0.41 -5.72
C VAL A 139 -9.70 1.42 -4.59
N MET A 140 -8.47 1.53 -4.11
CA MET A 140 -8.13 2.39 -2.96
C MET A 140 -8.50 3.87 -3.16
N PRO A 141 -8.11 4.56 -4.25
CA PRO A 141 -8.44 5.97 -4.42
C PRO A 141 -9.91 6.22 -4.73
N ILE A 142 -10.59 5.31 -5.44
CA ILE A 142 -11.98 5.53 -5.89
C ILE A 142 -12.96 5.04 -4.83
N GLY A 143 -12.85 3.80 -4.38
CA GLY A 143 -13.74 3.21 -3.39
C GLY A 143 -13.48 3.70 -1.96
N GLY A 144 -12.22 3.96 -1.62
CA GLY A 144 -11.80 4.43 -0.31
C GLY A 144 -11.75 5.95 -0.20
N ILE A 145 -10.75 6.59 -0.82
CA ILE A 145 -10.47 8.02 -0.63
C ILE A 145 -11.59 8.92 -1.16
N ALA A 146 -12.11 8.67 -2.36
CA ALA A 146 -13.12 9.52 -2.95
C ALA A 146 -14.43 9.53 -2.14
N ALA A 147 -14.75 8.44 -1.47
CA ALA A 147 -15.93 8.33 -0.61
C ALA A 147 -15.90 9.30 0.59
N VAL A 148 -14.72 9.69 1.06
CA VAL A 148 -14.53 10.53 2.25
C VAL A 148 -14.06 11.96 1.93
N LEU A 149 -13.98 12.37 0.66
CA LEU A 149 -13.53 13.71 0.27
C LEU A 149 -14.29 14.85 0.99
N PRO A 150 -15.63 14.80 1.17
CA PRO A 150 -16.33 15.84 1.95
C PRO A 150 -15.84 15.95 3.39
N GLN A 151 -15.58 14.80 4.05
CA GLN A 151 -15.08 14.74 5.42
C GLN A 151 -13.63 15.26 5.51
N LEU A 152 -12.79 14.97 4.50
CA LEU A 152 -11.45 15.52 4.39
C LEU A 152 -11.46 17.06 4.27
N VAL A 153 -12.39 17.62 3.48
CA VAL A 153 -12.55 19.08 3.40
C VAL A 153 -12.83 19.68 4.78
N ASP A 154 -13.67 19.04 5.59
CA ASP A 154 -13.96 19.51 6.94
C ASP A 154 -12.78 19.29 7.89
N ALA A 155 -12.08 18.16 7.81
CA ALA A 155 -10.84 17.92 8.56
C ALA A 155 -9.78 19.00 8.29
N TYR A 156 -9.61 19.43 7.05
CA TYR A 156 -8.69 20.51 6.69
C TYR A 156 -9.12 21.90 7.24
N ARG A 157 -10.43 22.11 7.47
CA ARG A 157 -10.92 23.37 8.05
C ARG A 157 -10.78 23.41 9.56
N THR A 158 -11.03 22.28 10.23
CA THR A 158 -11.06 22.19 11.70
C THR A 158 -9.68 21.89 12.29
N GLY A 159 -8.78 21.25 11.52
CA GLY A 159 -7.52 20.69 12.02
C GLY A 159 -7.71 19.36 12.75
N GLU A 160 -8.93 18.83 12.81
CA GLU A 160 -9.22 17.50 13.29
C GLU A 160 -8.87 16.48 12.19
N GLY A 161 -8.30 15.33 12.56
CA GLY A 161 -8.00 14.28 11.59
C GLY A 161 -9.25 13.51 11.15
N LEU A 162 -9.02 12.46 10.37
CA LEU A 162 -10.07 11.52 9.95
C LEU A 162 -9.63 10.10 10.32
N PRO A 163 -10.36 9.38 11.20
CA PRO A 163 -9.98 8.05 11.63
C PRO A 163 -9.88 7.06 10.46
N TYR A 164 -8.94 6.11 10.54
CA TYR A 164 -8.71 5.08 9.52
C TYR A 164 -10.01 4.33 9.14
N ALA A 165 -10.81 3.94 10.14
CA ALA A 165 -12.07 3.25 9.91
C ALA A 165 -13.09 4.03 9.05
N ALA A 166 -12.99 5.36 8.96
CA ALA A 166 -13.88 6.17 8.13
C ALA A 166 -13.71 5.92 6.63
N TYR A 167 -12.53 5.49 6.20
CA TYR A 167 -12.23 5.19 4.80
C TYR A 167 -12.84 3.88 4.29
N GLY A 168 -13.26 2.99 5.20
CA GLY A 168 -14.01 1.80 4.89
C GLY A 168 -13.22 0.64 4.26
N GLU A 169 -13.98 -0.38 3.84
CA GLU A 169 -13.45 -1.65 3.34
C GLU A 169 -12.59 -1.50 2.07
N ALA A 170 -13.03 -0.66 1.12
CA ALA A 170 -12.30 -0.45 -0.14
C ALA A 170 -10.89 0.13 0.10
N MET A 171 -10.72 0.98 1.12
CA MET A 171 -9.39 1.47 1.50
C MET A 171 -8.54 0.36 2.12
N ARG A 172 -9.10 -0.38 3.10
CA ARG A 172 -8.38 -1.50 3.74
C ARG A 172 -7.95 -2.57 2.73
N GLY A 173 -8.89 -3.02 1.89
CA GLY A 173 -8.62 -4.02 0.86
C GLY A 173 -7.64 -3.53 -0.20
N GLY A 174 -7.77 -2.29 -0.65
CA GLY A 174 -6.85 -1.69 -1.61
C GLY A 174 -5.42 -1.53 -1.06
N GLN A 175 -5.27 -1.05 0.17
CA GLN A 175 -3.97 -0.93 0.83
C GLN A 175 -3.33 -2.31 1.09
N ALA A 176 -4.12 -3.26 1.58
CA ALA A 176 -3.68 -4.64 1.76
C ALA A 176 -3.20 -5.29 0.47
N GLY A 177 -3.95 -5.12 -0.63
CA GLY A 177 -3.58 -5.65 -1.94
C GLY A 177 -2.28 -5.05 -2.49
N LEU A 178 -2.09 -3.74 -2.40
CA LEU A 178 -0.85 -3.09 -2.84
C LEU A 178 0.37 -3.59 -2.06
N ASN A 179 0.26 -3.68 -0.75
CA ASN A 179 1.35 -4.11 0.11
C ASN A 179 1.57 -5.62 0.07
N GLY A 180 0.51 -6.41 -0.16
CA GLY A 180 0.56 -7.87 -0.24
C GLY A 180 1.54 -8.38 -1.29
N GLY A 181 1.58 -7.74 -2.47
CA GLY A 181 2.56 -8.03 -3.52
C GLY A 181 4.00 -7.84 -3.03
N VAL A 182 4.28 -6.75 -2.30
CA VAL A 182 5.61 -6.48 -1.73
C VAL A 182 6.00 -7.53 -0.68
N TYR A 183 5.06 -7.89 0.19
CA TYR A 183 5.31 -8.91 1.23
C TYR A 183 5.60 -10.29 0.63
N LYS A 184 4.91 -10.62 -0.46
CA LYS A 184 5.06 -11.91 -1.13
C LYS A 184 6.34 -11.99 -1.96
N HIS A 185 6.62 -10.98 -2.78
CA HIS A 185 7.66 -11.07 -3.82
C HIS A 185 8.99 -10.46 -3.39
N HIS A 186 9.01 -9.50 -2.46
CA HIS A 186 10.22 -8.75 -2.12
C HIS A 186 10.71 -8.98 -0.69
N LEU A 187 9.81 -8.93 0.31
CA LEU A 187 10.19 -8.96 1.72
C LEU A 187 11.08 -10.15 2.11
N PRO A 188 10.83 -11.42 1.65
CA PRO A 188 11.70 -12.55 1.96
C PRO A 188 13.14 -12.34 1.48
N GLY A 189 13.31 -11.88 0.25
CA GLY A 189 14.61 -11.58 -0.32
C GLY A 189 15.35 -10.46 0.41
N TRP A 190 14.63 -9.44 0.85
CA TRP A 190 15.21 -8.33 1.60
C TRP A 190 15.70 -8.76 2.98
N ILE A 191 14.90 -9.52 3.74
CA ILE A 191 15.30 -10.02 5.06
C ILE A 191 16.53 -10.91 4.94
N SER A 192 16.53 -11.88 4.03
CA SER A 192 17.68 -12.78 3.84
C SER A 192 18.95 -12.04 3.41
N ARG A 193 18.83 -11.03 2.56
CA ARG A 193 19.98 -10.28 2.04
C ARG A 193 20.55 -9.27 3.02
N TYR A 194 19.69 -8.51 3.69
CA TYR A 194 20.10 -7.34 4.46
C TYR A 194 20.16 -7.60 5.97
N MET A 195 19.55 -8.71 6.43
CA MET A 195 19.57 -9.11 7.85
C MET A 195 19.88 -10.62 8.02
N PRO A 196 20.99 -11.13 7.44
CA PRO A 196 21.30 -12.56 7.47
C PRO A 196 21.49 -13.13 8.89
N ASP A 197 21.91 -12.29 9.83
CA ASP A 197 22.03 -12.65 11.24
C ASP A 197 20.66 -12.92 11.91
N ILE A 198 19.64 -12.14 11.57
CA ILE A 198 18.27 -12.32 12.04
C ILE A 198 17.59 -13.46 11.29
N ASP A 199 17.75 -13.54 9.95
CA ASP A 199 17.24 -14.64 9.14
C ASP A 199 17.68 -16.00 9.68
N ALA A 200 18.97 -16.18 9.97
CA ALA A 200 19.49 -17.42 10.54
C ALA A 200 18.89 -17.77 11.90
N ARG A 201 18.67 -16.79 12.77
CA ARG A 201 18.09 -17.01 14.11
C ARG A 201 16.59 -17.30 14.05
N LEU A 202 15.86 -16.72 13.08
CA LEU A 202 14.43 -16.95 12.90
C LEU A 202 14.11 -18.35 12.35
N ARG A 203 15.11 -19.05 11.78
CA ARG A 203 14.99 -20.46 11.35
C ARG A 203 15.19 -21.47 12.48
N VAL A 204 15.48 -21.00 13.70
CA VAL A 204 15.61 -21.86 14.86
C VAL A 204 14.23 -22.11 15.47
N PRO A 205 13.85 -23.38 15.76
CA PRO A 205 12.57 -23.70 16.36
C PRO A 205 12.31 -22.91 17.66
N GLY A 206 11.09 -22.37 17.77
CA GLY A 206 10.70 -21.55 18.93
C GLY A 206 11.03 -20.06 18.79
N ALA A 207 11.60 -19.62 17.68
CA ALA A 207 11.72 -18.20 17.35
C ALA A 207 10.34 -17.53 17.27
N ALA A 208 10.27 -16.25 17.64
CA ALA A 208 9.02 -15.49 17.60
C ALA A 208 9.18 -14.16 16.88
N ILE A 209 8.16 -13.80 16.11
CA ILE A 209 8.03 -12.56 15.36
C ILE A 209 6.76 -11.86 15.82
N ALA A 210 6.82 -10.54 16.06
CA ALA A 210 5.65 -9.69 16.21
C ALA A 210 5.53 -8.80 14.97
N ASP A 211 4.31 -8.64 14.46
CA ASP A 211 3.96 -7.79 13.34
C ASP A 211 2.94 -6.76 13.84
N ILE A 212 3.40 -5.54 14.04
CA ILE A 212 2.66 -4.46 14.67
C ILE A 212 2.03 -3.58 13.57
N ALA A 213 0.76 -3.24 13.75
CA ALA A 213 -0.10 -2.66 12.72
C ALA A 213 -0.16 -3.58 11.49
N CYS A 214 -0.49 -4.86 11.74
CA CYS A 214 -0.45 -5.91 10.73
C CYS A 214 -1.59 -5.83 9.70
N GLY A 215 -2.56 -4.94 9.90
CA GLY A 215 -3.72 -4.79 9.03
C GLY A 215 -4.46 -6.12 8.83
N SER A 216 -4.75 -6.46 7.59
CA SER A 216 -5.39 -7.74 7.21
C SER A 216 -4.46 -8.96 7.30
N GLY A 217 -3.27 -8.83 7.92
CA GLY A 217 -2.37 -9.93 8.25
C GLY A 217 -1.55 -10.50 7.10
N LEU A 218 -1.52 -9.87 5.92
CA LEU A 218 -0.78 -10.39 4.77
C LEU A 218 0.73 -10.45 5.01
N SER A 219 1.31 -9.45 5.68
CA SER A 219 2.70 -9.45 6.13
C SER A 219 2.98 -10.56 7.15
N THR A 220 2.09 -10.72 8.13
CA THR A 220 2.16 -11.77 9.14
C THR A 220 2.17 -13.17 8.50
N LEU A 221 1.30 -13.40 7.53
CA LEU A 221 1.24 -14.66 6.78
C LEU A 221 2.48 -14.88 5.90
N ALA A 222 3.01 -13.84 5.28
CA ALA A 222 4.24 -13.90 4.49
C ALA A 222 5.44 -14.27 5.38
N LEU A 223 5.56 -13.65 6.56
CA LEU A 223 6.59 -13.97 7.55
C LEU A 223 6.46 -15.42 8.07
N ALA A 224 5.24 -15.88 8.33
CA ALA A 224 4.99 -17.24 8.77
C ALA A 224 5.34 -18.29 7.70
N ARG A 225 5.14 -17.99 6.43
CA ARG A 225 5.57 -18.84 5.31
C ARG A 225 7.10 -18.86 5.14
N MET A 226 7.74 -17.70 5.32
CA MET A 226 9.19 -17.56 5.23
C MET A 226 9.92 -18.31 6.35
N PHE A 227 9.34 -18.31 7.56
CA PHE A 227 9.92 -18.92 8.76
C PHE A 227 9.00 -20.00 9.33
N PRO A 228 9.04 -21.23 8.78
CA PRO A 228 8.10 -22.29 9.10
C PRO A 228 8.15 -22.79 10.55
N ASP A 229 9.26 -22.56 11.25
CA ASP A 229 9.46 -22.96 12.65
C ASP A 229 9.20 -21.83 13.67
N ALA A 230 8.92 -20.62 13.17
CA ALA A 230 8.65 -19.46 14.03
C ALA A 230 7.16 -19.33 14.39
N GLN A 231 6.91 -18.74 15.56
CA GLN A 231 5.60 -18.24 15.97
C GLN A 231 5.45 -16.79 15.48
N VAL A 232 4.35 -16.44 14.85
CA VAL A 232 4.12 -15.09 14.34
C VAL A 232 2.85 -14.51 14.94
N HIS A 233 2.96 -13.31 15.51
CA HIS A 233 1.88 -12.62 16.19
C HIS A 233 1.60 -11.28 15.51
N GLY A 234 0.47 -11.16 14.82
CA GLY A 234 -0.04 -9.92 14.28
C GLY A 234 -0.87 -9.15 15.31
N VAL A 235 -0.61 -7.87 15.45
CA VAL A 235 -1.34 -6.95 16.34
C VAL A 235 -1.77 -5.74 15.54
N ASP A 236 -3.04 -5.38 15.60
CA ASP A 236 -3.57 -4.17 14.98
C ASP A 236 -4.65 -3.54 15.87
N LEU A 237 -4.77 -2.22 15.79
CA LEU A 237 -5.77 -1.46 16.55
C LEU A 237 -7.16 -1.57 15.93
N ASP A 238 -7.26 -1.76 14.61
CA ASP A 238 -8.52 -1.82 13.86
C ASP A 238 -9.14 -3.22 13.91
N ASP A 239 -10.27 -3.35 14.61
CA ASP A 239 -11.02 -4.60 14.74
C ASP A 239 -11.40 -5.21 13.39
N ALA A 240 -11.75 -4.37 12.39
CA ALA A 240 -12.13 -4.83 11.06
C ALA A 240 -10.94 -5.45 10.32
N SER A 241 -9.77 -4.82 10.41
CA SER A 241 -8.52 -5.37 9.87
C SER A 241 -8.17 -6.72 10.50
N ILE A 242 -8.36 -6.87 11.82
CA ILE A 242 -8.12 -8.15 12.50
C ILE A 242 -9.17 -9.22 12.13
N ALA A 243 -10.40 -8.83 11.84
CA ALA A 243 -11.37 -9.78 11.27
C ALA A 243 -10.92 -10.28 9.91
N ASP A 244 -10.55 -9.37 9.00
CA ASP A 244 -9.99 -9.70 7.68
C ASP A 244 -8.73 -10.59 7.81
N ALA A 245 -7.84 -10.31 8.79
CA ALA A 245 -6.64 -11.11 9.03
C ALA A 245 -6.94 -12.55 9.45
N ARG A 246 -7.98 -12.75 10.26
CA ARG A 246 -8.43 -14.10 10.67
C ARG A 246 -9.05 -14.86 9.52
N ASP A 247 -9.81 -14.20 8.66
CA ASP A 247 -10.40 -14.79 7.45
C ASP A 247 -9.29 -15.17 6.44
N ASN A 248 -8.29 -14.31 6.27
CA ASN A 248 -7.10 -14.63 5.46
C ASN A 248 -6.32 -15.82 6.02
N LEU A 249 -6.15 -15.93 7.34
CA LEU A 249 -5.52 -17.10 7.96
C LEU A 249 -6.33 -18.37 7.73
N ALA A 250 -7.65 -18.30 7.84
CA ALA A 250 -8.53 -19.46 7.64
C ALA A 250 -8.42 -20.04 6.21
N THR A 251 -8.13 -19.18 5.22
CA THR A 251 -7.96 -19.59 3.82
C THR A 251 -6.50 -19.93 3.45
N ALA A 252 -5.52 -19.50 4.25
CA ALA A 252 -4.10 -19.58 3.93
C ALA A 252 -3.47 -20.98 4.05
N GLY A 253 -4.18 -21.93 4.66
CA GLY A 253 -3.73 -23.31 4.86
C GLY A 253 -3.55 -23.70 6.34
N SER A 254 -3.78 -24.98 6.63
CA SER A 254 -3.77 -25.53 8.01
C SER A 254 -2.38 -25.53 8.66
N ASP A 255 -1.30 -25.44 7.89
CA ASP A 255 0.09 -25.37 8.35
C ASP A 255 0.40 -24.06 9.10
N LEU A 256 -0.35 -23.01 8.86
CA LEU A 256 -0.20 -21.72 9.54
C LEU A 256 -1.05 -21.61 10.83
N ALA A 257 -2.17 -22.30 10.90
CA ALA A 257 -3.18 -22.12 11.95
C ALA A 257 -2.64 -22.34 13.40
N GLY A 258 -1.59 -23.17 13.58
CA GLY A 258 -0.97 -23.42 14.87
C GLY A 258 0.17 -22.46 15.26
N ARG A 259 0.60 -21.60 14.32
CA ARG A 259 1.79 -20.76 14.47
C ARG A 259 1.51 -19.26 14.32
N VAL A 260 0.36 -18.91 13.78
CA VAL A 260 -0.06 -17.52 13.57
C VAL A 260 -1.22 -17.20 14.51
N ARG A 261 -1.17 -16.03 15.11
CA ARG A 261 -2.27 -15.49 15.91
C ARG A 261 -2.44 -14.00 15.63
N PHE A 262 -3.67 -13.51 15.79
CA PHE A 262 -4.02 -12.11 15.63
C PHE A 262 -4.73 -11.57 16.87
N THR A 263 -4.30 -10.38 17.32
CA THR A 263 -4.89 -9.67 18.47
C THR A 263 -5.31 -8.27 18.02
N ALA A 264 -6.55 -7.90 18.32
CA ALA A 264 -7.00 -6.52 18.22
C ALA A 264 -6.62 -5.78 19.51
N GLY A 265 -5.90 -4.67 19.39
CA GLY A 265 -5.48 -3.87 20.53
C GLY A 265 -4.32 -2.93 20.22
N ASN A 266 -4.10 -1.99 21.13
CA ASN A 266 -2.98 -1.08 21.04
C ASN A 266 -1.70 -1.79 21.47
N ALA A 267 -0.72 -1.87 20.58
CA ALA A 267 0.57 -2.50 20.84
C ALA A 267 1.32 -1.88 22.05
N SER A 268 1.01 -0.62 22.40
CA SER A 268 1.60 0.05 23.56
C SER A 268 1.02 -0.44 24.89
N ASP A 269 -0.21 -0.95 24.90
CA ASP A 269 -0.95 -1.39 26.08
C ASP A 269 -0.82 -2.91 26.31
N GLU A 270 -0.48 -3.66 25.28
CA GLU A 270 -0.32 -5.11 25.35
C GLU A 270 0.88 -5.50 26.22
N PRO A 271 0.73 -6.46 27.14
CA PRO A 271 1.81 -6.96 27.98
C PRO A 271 2.75 -7.89 27.19
N LEU A 272 3.08 -7.53 25.95
CA LEU A 272 3.98 -8.29 25.10
C LEU A 272 5.41 -8.08 25.61
N THR A 273 5.93 -9.06 26.37
CA THR A 273 7.24 -8.94 27.02
C THR A 273 8.30 -9.77 26.32
N ALA A 274 9.49 -9.17 26.15
CA ALA A 274 10.83 -9.73 25.89
C ALA A 274 10.88 -11.12 25.21
N SER A 275 10.14 -11.34 24.13
CA SER A 275 9.99 -12.67 23.53
C SER A 275 10.29 -12.72 22.04
N TYR A 276 10.35 -11.57 21.34
CA TYR A 276 10.43 -11.55 19.89
C TYR A 276 11.84 -11.26 19.39
N LEU A 277 12.33 -12.07 18.46
CA LEU A 277 13.59 -11.82 17.77
C LEU A 277 13.47 -10.74 16.71
N LEU A 278 12.28 -10.63 16.15
CA LEU A 278 11.95 -9.62 15.15
C LEU A 278 10.62 -9.00 15.51
N VAL A 279 10.57 -7.67 15.55
CA VAL A 279 9.35 -6.89 15.61
C VAL A 279 9.24 -6.08 14.31
N CYS A 280 8.17 -6.24 13.57
CA CYS A 280 7.94 -5.58 12.30
C CYS A 280 6.91 -4.45 12.43
N LEU A 281 7.11 -3.38 11.67
CA LEU A 281 6.09 -2.37 11.35
C LEU A 281 6.26 -2.03 9.87
N PHE A 282 5.23 -2.27 9.09
CA PHE A 282 5.28 -2.09 7.63
C PHE A 282 4.24 -1.07 7.17
N ASP A 283 4.71 0.03 6.58
CA ASP A 283 3.90 1.15 6.09
C ASP A 283 2.88 1.69 7.12
N ALA A 284 3.32 1.84 8.37
CA ALA A 284 2.41 2.16 9.46
C ALA A 284 2.92 3.25 10.43
N LEU A 285 4.23 3.35 10.67
CA LEU A 285 4.78 4.26 11.68
C LEU A 285 4.44 5.73 11.38
N HIS A 286 4.37 6.08 10.11
CA HIS A 286 4.07 7.44 9.65
C HIS A 286 2.60 7.85 9.86
N ASP A 287 1.69 6.89 10.07
CA ASP A 287 0.26 7.10 10.34
C ASP A 287 -0.05 7.20 11.84
N MET A 288 0.91 6.82 12.70
CA MET A 288 0.66 6.75 14.14
C MET A 288 0.71 8.13 14.79
N ALA A 289 -0.23 8.41 15.69
CA ALA A 289 -0.25 9.63 16.48
C ALA A 289 0.95 9.71 17.45
N ALA A 290 1.35 8.57 18.04
CA ALA A 290 2.42 8.48 19.02
C ALA A 290 3.55 7.52 18.60
N PRO A 291 4.30 7.78 17.51
CA PRO A 291 5.27 6.84 16.94
C PRO A 291 6.40 6.48 17.93
N VAL A 292 6.83 7.40 18.77
CA VAL A 292 7.88 7.14 19.76
C VAL A 292 7.41 6.17 20.83
N GLU A 293 6.17 6.29 21.31
CA GLU A 293 5.60 5.36 22.30
C GLU A 293 5.45 3.95 21.73
N VAL A 294 5.02 3.84 20.47
CA VAL A 294 4.94 2.55 19.79
C VAL A 294 6.33 1.92 19.63
N LEU A 295 7.34 2.69 19.25
CA LEU A 295 8.71 2.19 19.19
C LEU A 295 9.26 1.79 20.57
N ARG A 296 8.91 2.51 21.64
CA ARG A 296 9.24 2.10 23.02
C ARG A 296 8.56 0.78 23.40
N ALA A 297 7.30 0.59 22.97
CA ALA A 297 6.61 -0.69 23.14
C ALA A 297 7.32 -1.81 22.37
N CYS A 298 7.65 -1.61 21.11
CA CYS A 298 8.45 -2.56 20.33
C CYS A 298 9.76 -2.92 21.01
N ARG A 299 10.44 -1.94 21.63
CA ARG A 299 11.67 -2.19 22.38
C ARG A 299 11.46 -3.13 23.57
N ARG A 300 10.34 -2.99 24.29
CA ARG A 300 10.00 -3.89 25.42
C ARG A 300 9.68 -5.31 24.96
N MET A 301 9.21 -5.49 23.72
CA MET A 301 8.87 -6.78 23.13
C MET A 301 10.12 -7.58 22.73
N LEU A 302 11.26 -6.94 22.50
CA LEU A 302 12.45 -7.60 21.96
C LEU A 302 13.08 -8.57 22.94
N ALA A 303 13.33 -9.79 22.47
CA ALA A 303 14.23 -10.74 23.10
C ALA A 303 15.70 -10.23 23.06
N PRO A 304 16.61 -10.77 23.85
CA PRO A 304 18.03 -10.44 23.79
C PRO A 304 18.59 -10.58 22.37
N GLY A 305 19.14 -9.48 21.84
CA GLY A 305 19.66 -9.38 20.48
C GLY A 305 18.59 -9.41 19.39
N GLY A 306 17.32 -9.15 19.73
CA GLY A 306 16.23 -8.90 18.80
C GLY A 306 16.34 -7.50 18.18
N VAL A 307 15.63 -7.28 17.06
CA VAL A 307 15.63 -6.03 16.33
C VAL A 307 14.22 -5.64 15.91
N VAL A 308 14.02 -4.34 15.63
CA VAL A 308 12.83 -3.85 14.93
C VAL A 308 13.16 -3.65 13.47
N LEU A 309 12.28 -4.11 12.59
CA LEU A 309 12.32 -3.86 11.15
C LEU A 309 11.15 -2.95 10.76
N LEU A 310 11.47 -1.75 10.31
CA LEU A 310 10.49 -0.88 9.68
C LEU A 310 10.61 -1.00 8.16
N MET A 311 9.48 -0.98 7.49
CA MET A 311 9.36 -0.68 6.06
C MET A 311 8.50 0.58 5.92
N GLU A 312 9.05 1.60 5.29
CA GLU A 312 8.41 2.90 5.16
C GLU A 312 8.59 3.45 3.74
N PRO A 313 7.78 4.43 3.34
CA PRO A 313 7.89 5.07 2.05
C PRO A 313 9.31 5.56 1.73
N SER A 314 9.81 5.22 0.54
CA SER A 314 11.12 5.68 0.05
C SER A 314 11.01 7.12 -0.42
N VAL A 315 11.38 8.07 0.45
CA VAL A 315 11.38 9.50 0.17
C VAL A 315 12.78 10.09 0.31
N GLY A 316 13.04 11.21 -0.36
CA GLY A 316 14.32 11.89 -0.29
C GLY A 316 14.64 12.45 1.10
N GLU A 317 15.90 12.79 1.34
CA GLU A 317 16.35 13.38 2.62
C GLU A 317 15.74 14.78 2.89
N ARG A 318 15.35 15.50 1.83
CA ARG A 318 14.85 16.86 1.91
C ARG A 318 13.70 17.09 0.95
N PHE A 319 12.87 18.08 1.27
CA PHE A 319 11.85 18.56 0.35
C PHE A 319 12.48 19.06 -0.96
N THR A 320 11.90 18.67 -2.09
CA THR A 320 12.17 19.23 -3.40
C THR A 320 10.87 19.45 -4.16
N ALA A 321 10.79 20.51 -4.96
CA ALA A 321 9.65 20.77 -5.82
C ALA A 321 9.59 19.81 -7.05
N THR A 322 10.66 19.04 -7.29
CA THR A 322 10.80 18.14 -8.43
C THR A 322 11.21 16.72 -7.99
N PRO A 323 10.45 16.07 -7.08
CA PRO A 323 10.75 14.73 -6.64
C PRO A 323 10.46 13.71 -7.76
N PRO A 324 10.93 12.46 -7.64
CA PRO A 324 10.48 11.36 -8.49
C PRO A 324 8.98 11.10 -8.34
N ASP A 325 8.39 10.39 -9.29
CA ASP A 325 6.94 10.15 -9.33
C ASP A 325 6.45 9.32 -8.13
N SER A 326 7.28 8.42 -7.59
CA SER A 326 6.99 7.70 -6.35
C SER A 326 6.81 8.65 -5.15
N GLU A 327 7.70 9.64 -4.95
CA GLU A 327 7.54 10.61 -3.87
C GLU A 327 6.36 11.56 -4.13
N ARG A 328 6.04 11.87 -5.40
CA ARG A 328 4.82 12.61 -5.74
C ARG A 328 3.55 11.84 -5.36
N PHE A 329 3.56 10.52 -5.59
CA PHE A 329 2.47 9.64 -5.16
C PHE A 329 2.34 9.63 -3.64
N HIS A 330 3.45 9.47 -2.91
CA HIS A 330 3.44 9.52 -1.44
C HIS A 330 2.88 10.85 -0.89
N TYR A 331 3.21 11.99 -1.52
CA TYR A 331 2.59 13.27 -1.15
C TYR A 331 1.08 13.28 -1.38
N ALA A 332 0.60 12.72 -2.49
CA ALA A 332 -0.83 12.66 -2.78
C ALA A 332 -1.57 11.78 -1.76
N VAL A 333 -1.03 10.61 -1.45
CA VAL A 333 -1.59 9.72 -0.43
C VAL A 333 -1.52 10.37 0.96
N SER A 334 -0.42 11.05 1.29
CA SER A 334 -0.27 11.74 2.58
C SER A 334 -1.38 12.75 2.84
N VAL A 335 -1.66 13.64 1.88
CA VAL A 335 -2.70 14.68 2.06
C VAL A 335 -4.12 14.13 2.06
N LEU A 336 -4.33 12.97 1.46
CA LEU A 336 -5.66 12.37 1.31
C LEU A 336 -5.97 11.29 2.34
N HIS A 337 -4.96 10.73 3.00
CA HIS A 337 -5.13 9.59 3.90
C HIS A 337 -4.20 9.69 5.12
N CYS A 338 -2.90 9.45 4.97
CA CYS A 338 -2.02 9.17 6.11
C CYS A 338 -1.88 10.34 7.09
N LEU A 339 -1.78 11.58 6.61
CA LEU A 339 -1.71 12.72 7.51
C LEU A 339 -3.04 12.95 8.27
N PRO A 340 -4.22 12.95 7.62
CA PRO A 340 -5.50 12.97 8.32
C PRO A 340 -5.69 11.83 9.32
N VAL A 341 -5.26 10.60 8.99
CA VAL A 341 -5.32 9.46 9.91
C VAL A 341 -4.44 9.71 11.13
N GLY A 342 -3.18 10.06 10.93
CA GLY A 342 -2.25 10.34 12.02
C GLY A 342 -2.71 11.48 12.94
N MET A 343 -3.51 12.43 12.42
CA MET A 343 -4.06 13.56 13.18
C MET A 343 -5.43 13.25 13.84
N SER A 344 -5.96 12.04 13.69
CA SER A 344 -7.28 11.68 14.26
C SER A 344 -7.27 11.54 15.78
N GLU A 345 -6.11 11.48 16.40
CA GLU A 345 -5.91 11.46 17.85
C GLU A 345 -5.14 12.72 18.31
N THR A 346 -5.35 13.11 19.57
CA THR A 346 -4.66 14.28 20.16
C THR A 346 -4.10 13.92 21.53
N PRO A 347 -2.79 14.16 21.77
CA PRO A 347 -1.78 14.75 20.87
C PRO A 347 -1.34 13.81 19.74
N SER A 348 -0.88 14.39 18.63
CA SER A 348 -0.34 13.65 17.48
C SER A 348 1.00 14.21 17.01
N ALA A 349 1.88 13.34 16.56
CA ALA A 349 3.10 13.69 15.84
C ALA A 349 2.83 14.31 14.45
N ALA A 350 1.65 14.05 13.88
CA ALA A 350 1.21 14.56 12.58
C ALA A 350 2.25 14.34 11.46
N THR A 351 2.80 13.13 11.36
CA THR A 351 3.94 12.82 10.50
C THR A 351 3.54 12.75 9.02
N GLY A 352 2.59 11.88 8.68
CA GLY A 352 2.16 11.60 7.30
C GLY A 352 3.18 10.79 6.49
N THR A 353 2.75 10.31 5.32
CA THR A 353 3.49 9.36 4.46
C THR A 353 4.90 9.83 4.08
N VAL A 354 5.12 11.15 3.95
CA VAL A 354 6.42 11.69 3.55
C VAL A 354 7.34 11.82 4.77
N MET A 355 7.44 10.75 5.54
CA MET A 355 8.32 10.66 6.71
C MET A 355 9.78 10.51 6.28
N ARG A 356 10.57 11.56 6.45
CA ARG A 356 11.97 11.62 6.05
C ARG A 356 12.86 10.71 6.90
N PRO A 357 13.97 10.18 6.36
CA PRO A 357 14.89 9.33 7.13
C PRO A 357 15.35 9.95 8.45
N GLU A 358 15.58 11.27 8.52
CA GLU A 358 15.97 11.93 9.76
C GLU A 358 14.83 11.96 10.79
N THR A 359 13.58 12.02 10.36
CA THR A 359 12.41 11.88 11.26
C THR A 359 12.37 10.48 11.88
N VAL A 360 12.57 9.44 11.07
CA VAL A 360 12.66 8.05 11.56
C VAL A 360 13.81 7.90 12.56
N ARG A 361 15.01 8.44 12.24
CA ARG A 361 16.16 8.43 13.17
C ARG A 361 15.86 9.18 14.47
N GLY A 362 15.11 10.28 14.38
CA GLY A 362 14.68 11.07 15.55
C GLY A 362 13.80 10.23 16.46
N TYR A 363 12.72 9.65 15.96
CA TYR A 363 11.80 8.80 16.72
C TYR A 363 12.50 7.58 17.30
N ALA A 364 13.33 6.89 16.50
CA ALA A 364 14.09 5.73 16.95
C ALA A 364 15.05 6.07 18.09
N ARG A 365 15.82 7.15 17.98
CA ARG A 365 16.75 7.62 19.01
C ARG A 365 16.00 7.96 20.30
N GLU A 366 14.88 8.66 20.23
CA GLU A 366 14.05 8.98 21.38
C GLU A 366 13.44 7.75 22.05
N ALA A 367 13.16 6.69 21.26
CA ALA A 367 12.73 5.40 21.75
C ALA A 367 13.88 4.49 22.23
N GLY A 368 15.15 4.95 22.15
CA GLY A 368 16.33 4.22 22.62
C GLY A 368 16.87 3.19 21.60
N PHE A 369 16.83 3.52 20.32
CA PHE A 369 17.37 2.68 19.25
C PHE A 369 18.45 3.40 18.43
N ASP A 370 19.41 2.62 17.98
CA ASP A 370 20.29 2.95 16.88
C ASP A 370 19.62 2.54 15.56
N THR A 371 19.77 3.35 14.50
CA THR A 371 19.05 3.16 13.24
C THR A 371 20.01 2.90 12.08
N TRP A 372 19.76 1.82 11.35
CA TRP A 372 20.39 1.51 10.07
C TRP A 372 19.38 1.68 8.96
N VAL A 373 19.66 2.59 8.03
CA VAL A 373 18.85 2.81 6.84
C VAL A 373 19.30 1.84 5.76
N ILE A 374 18.38 1.08 5.20
CA ILE A 374 18.65 0.06 4.18
C ILE A 374 17.91 0.46 2.91
N ASP A 375 18.67 0.90 1.92
CA ASP A 375 18.14 1.11 0.58
C ASP A 375 18.07 -0.24 -0.14
N VAL A 376 16.85 -0.69 -0.40
CA VAL A 376 16.59 -1.97 -1.08
C VAL A 376 16.47 -1.83 -2.59
N GLY A 377 16.63 -0.61 -3.13
CA GLY A 377 16.47 -0.31 -4.55
C GLY A 377 15.01 -0.35 -5.03
N HIS A 378 14.02 -0.36 -4.11
CA HIS A 378 12.61 -0.34 -4.46
C HIS A 378 12.11 1.12 -4.58
N PRO A 379 11.34 1.48 -5.63
CA PRO A 379 10.95 2.87 -5.86
C PRO A 379 10.00 3.43 -4.79
N PHE A 380 9.24 2.58 -4.13
CA PHE A 380 8.22 3.00 -3.14
C PHE A 380 8.59 2.73 -1.70
N HIS A 381 9.51 1.79 -1.40
CA HIS A 381 9.79 1.34 -0.04
C HIS A 381 11.27 1.39 0.31
N ARG A 382 11.54 1.67 1.57
CA ARG A 382 12.85 1.65 2.22
C ARG A 382 12.74 0.93 3.56
N LEU A 383 13.78 0.18 3.93
CA LEU A 383 13.83 -0.49 5.21
C LEU A 383 14.69 0.29 6.22
N TYR A 384 14.32 0.12 7.50
CA TYR A 384 15.11 0.60 8.63
C TYR A 384 15.23 -0.54 9.63
N ARG A 385 16.47 -0.91 9.97
CA ARG A 385 16.76 -1.82 11.07
C ARG A 385 17.06 -1.00 12.32
N LEU A 386 16.29 -1.22 13.38
CA LEU A 386 16.49 -0.57 14.66
C LEU A 386 17.06 -1.61 15.65
N THR A 387 18.17 -1.24 16.30
CA THR A 387 18.79 -2.06 17.35
C THR A 387 18.78 -1.31 18.66
N PRO A 388 18.45 -1.94 19.80
CA PRO A 388 18.48 -1.25 21.10
C PRO A 388 19.85 -0.62 21.38
N SER A 389 19.87 0.68 21.68
CA SER A 389 21.11 1.38 22.03
C SER A 389 21.63 0.93 23.39
N PRO A 390 22.95 0.73 23.55
CA PRO A 390 23.56 0.28 24.83
C PRO A 390 23.36 1.26 25.99
N GLU A 391 23.20 2.54 25.72
CA GLU A 391 23.24 3.63 26.71
C GLU A 391 21.88 4.04 27.29
N SER A 392 20.78 3.46 26.85
CA SER A 392 19.44 3.81 27.36
C SER A 392 18.90 2.77 28.32
N PRO A 393 18.99 2.98 29.66
CA PRO A 393 18.27 2.13 30.60
C PRO A 393 16.75 2.27 30.35
N VAL A 394 16.06 1.12 30.24
CA VAL A 394 14.59 1.10 30.21
C VAL A 394 14.07 1.86 31.43
N PRO A 395 13.21 2.89 31.29
CA PRO A 395 12.59 3.53 32.44
C PRO A 395 11.86 2.46 33.25
N ARG A 396 12.33 2.15 34.47
CA ARG A 396 11.56 1.33 35.38
C ARG A 396 10.31 2.15 35.74
N VAL A 397 9.14 1.65 35.38
CA VAL A 397 7.89 2.15 35.91
C VAL A 397 7.93 1.94 37.41
N VAL A 398 8.27 2.98 38.15
CA VAL A 398 8.14 2.98 39.61
C VAL A 398 6.66 3.11 39.90
N SER A 399 6.01 1.97 40.17
CA SER A 399 4.66 1.93 40.71
C SER A 399 4.69 2.59 42.11
N THR A 400 4.37 3.87 42.15
CA THR A 400 4.04 4.54 43.42
C THR A 400 2.56 4.25 43.74
N LEU A 401 2.31 3.06 44.30
CA LEU A 401 1.08 2.87 45.05
C LEU A 401 1.22 3.67 46.37
N PRO A 402 0.31 4.58 46.70
CA PRO A 402 0.32 5.21 48.02
C PRO A 402 -0.05 4.20 49.06
N ASP A 403 0.80 4.04 50.06
CA ASP A 403 0.51 3.29 51.29
C ASP A 403 -0.79 3.80 51.90
N ARG A 404 -1.83 2.96 51.88
CA ARG A 404 -3.04 3.20 52.67
C ARG A 404 -2.69 2.90 54.11
N LYS A 405 -2.63 3.95 54.92
CA LYS A 405 -2.83 3.86 56.37
C LYS A 405 -4.28 3.84 56.72
#